data_f62dc65340631b9feb753f151cec8475
#
_entry.id   f62dc65340631b9feb753f151cec8475
#
_cell.length_a   1.000
_cell.length_b   1.000
_cell.length_c   1.000
_cell.angle_alpha   90.00
_cell.angle_beta   90.00
_cell.angle_gamma   90.00
#
_symmetry.space_group_name_H-M   'P 1'
#
loop_
_entity.id
_entity.type
_entity.pdbx_description
1 polymer ?
#
loop_
_entity_poly.entity_id
_entity_poly.type
_entity_poly.pdbx_seq_one_letter_code
_entity_poly.pdbx_strand_id
1 'polypeptide(L)'
;MPQPIVIAHRGASGYAPEHTLVSYFIAIEQGADYVEPDLVMTRDGVMVARHENEIGGTTDVAERGEFADRRTTRIVDGTAVTGWFTEDFRLEELKTLRARERIPEVRPANTRLDGGLEIPTLEEILALVRGAEERRRVRARELGLPQPEPIGVYPETKHPSYFAALGLAMEERLVETLERHGYRGREGRAFLQSFETGNLKALSRLTELPLVQLIEASGTPYDLLQSGDRRTYADLVTPKGLEEIAGYASSIGPAKSLVIPRDGEGRLMRPTSLVADCHAVGLKVHPWTFRAEEAFLPAGLDLEGELREFLAAGINGFFTDQADIGVRARDAFTTGSRERITK
;
A
#
# COMPACT_ATOMS: atom_id res chain seq x y z
N MET A 1 -7.45 23.18 2.75
CA MET A 1 -6.52 22.04 2.58
C MET A 1 -7.03 21.18 1.43
N PRO A 2 -6.17 20.54 0.62
CA PRO A 2 -6.64 19.57 -0.36
C PRO A 2 -7.37 18.43 0.34
N GLN A 3 -8.30 17.77 -0.38
CA GLN A 3 -9.06 16.64 0.17
C GLN A 3 -8.11 15.47 0.47
N PRO A 4 -8.23 14.81 1.64
CA PRO A 4 -7.46 13.61 1.95
C PRO A 4 -7.73 12.49 0.94
N ILE A 5 -6.68 11.76 0.54
CA ILE A 5 -6.81 10.65 -0.43
C ILE A 5 -7.15 9.33 0.25
N VAL A 6 -7.98 8.52 -0.41
CA VAL A 6 -8.32 7.15 0.00
C VAL A 6 -7.49 6.17 -0.82
N ILE A 7 -6.63 5.41 -0.15
CA ILE A 7 -5.72 4.43 -0.75
C ILE A 7 -6.26 3.04 -0.42
N ALA A 8 -6.66 2.29 -1.44
CA ALA A 8 -7.19 0.93 -1.28
C ALA A 8 -6.03 -0.05 -1.09
N HIS A 9 -5.78 -0.41 0.16
CA HIS A 9 -4.68 -1.26 0.60
C HIS A 9 -4.83 -2.68 0.07
N ARG A 10 -3.96 -3.06 -0.86
CA ARG A 10 -4.00 -4.33 -1.60
C ARG A 10 -5.29 -4.53 -2.40
N GLY A 11 -5.91 -3.41 -2.82
CA GLY A 11 -7.26 -3.36 -3.36
C GLY A 11 -8.32 -3.24 -2.26
N ALA A 12 -9.54 -3.72 -2.52
CA ALA A 12 -10.61 -3.86 -1.53
C ALA A 12 -10.44 -5.18 -0.75
N SER A 13 -9.32 -5.32 -0.04
CA SER A 13 -8.91 -6.58 0.61
C SER A 13 -9.86 -7.00 1.74
N GLY A 14 -10.70 -6.11 2.25
CA GLY A 14 -11.80 -6.44 3.16
C GLY A 14 -12.97 -7.21 2.51
N TYR A 15 -13.00 -7.29 1.15
CA TYR A 15 -14.11 -7.88 0.39
C TYR A 15 -13.69 -8.97 -0.59
N ALA A 16 -12.41 -9.08 -0.90
CA ALA A 16 -11.85 -10.11 -1.80
C ALA A 16 -10.40 -10.41 -1.40
N PRO A 17 -9.87 -11.60 -1.72
CA PRO A 17 -8.46 -11.91 -1.49
C PRO A 17 -7.54 -10.79 -2.01
N GLU A 18 -6.62 -10.36 -1.16
CA GLU A 18 -5.70 -9.25 -1.43
C GLU A 18 -4.90 -9.46 -2.72
N HIS A 19 -4.50 -8.34 -3.35
CA HIS A 19 -3.65 -8.37 -4.54
C HIS A 19 -4.20 -9.22 -5.68
N THR A 20 -5.50 -9.14 -5.92
CA THR A 20 -6.16 -9.72 -7.09
C THR A 20 -6.77 -8.63 -7.97
N LEU A 21 -6.93 -8.87 -9.28
CA LEU A 21 -7.58 -7.90 -10.16
C LEU A 21 -9.02 -7.62 -9.71
N VAL A 22 -9.70 -8.59 -9.10
CA VAL A 22 -11.06 -8.42 -8.54
C VAL A 22 -11.03 -7.46 -7.36
N SER A 23 -10.06 -7.63 -6.43
CA SER A 23 -9.91 -6.72 -5.29
C SER A 23 -9.65 -5.28 -5.74
N TYR A 24 -8.78 -5.06 -6.72
CA TYR A 24 -8.52 -3.73 -7.29
C TYR A 24 -9.74 -3.16 -8.01
N PHE A 25 -10.45 -3.99 -8.79
CA PHE A 25 -11.67 -3.55 -9.48
C PHE A 25 -12.74 -3.10 -8.49
N ILE A 26 -13.00 -3.87 -7.43
CA ILE A 26 -13.96 -3.51 -6.37
C ILE A 26 -13.56 -2.16 -5.74
N ALA A 27 -12.29 -1.96 -5.39
CA ALA A 27 -11.79 -0.72 -4.81
C ALA A 27 -12.03 0.49 -5.71
N ILE A 28 -11.79 0.33 -7.02
CA ILE A 28 -12.04 1.37 -8.02
C ILE A 28 -13.54 1.72 -8.08
N GLU A 29 -14.42 0.72 -8.14
CA GLU A 29 -15.88 0.95 -8.19
C GLU A 29 -16.40 1.54 -6.87
N GLN A 30 -15.75 1.27 -5.74
CA GLN A 30 -16.04 1.90 -4.45
C GLN A 30 -15.55 3.36 -4.34
N GLY A 31 -14.82 3.86 -5.33
CA GLY A 31 -14.40 5.26 -5.39
C GLY A 31 -13.05 5.57 -4.72
N ALA A 32 -12.19 4.57 -4.52
CA ALA A 32 -10.81 4.80 -4.09
C ALA A 32 -10.09 5.75 -5.04
N ASP A 33 -9.26 6.64 -4.48
CA ASP A 33 -8.44 7.56 -5.28
C ASP A 33 -7.20 6.87 -5.84
N TYR A 34 -6.68 5.88 -5.09
CA TYR A 34 -5.49 5.09 -5.44
C TYR A 34 -5.73 3.61 -5.14
N VAL A 35 -5.20 2.75 -5.99
CA VAL A 35 -5.03 1.32 -5.69
C VAL A 35 -3.57 1.05 -5.31
N GLU A 36 -3.36 0.23 -4.31
CA GLU A 36 -2.04 -0.05 -3.77
C GLU A 36 -1.65 -1.51 -4.01
N PRO A 37 -0.64 -1.77 -4.87
CA PRO A 37 -0.01 -3.06 -5.02
C PRO A 37 1.34 -3.14 -4.29
N ASP A 38 1.51 -4.15 -3.43
CA ASP A 38 2.82 -4.61 -2.98
C ASP A 38 3.48 -5.44 -4.07
N LEU A 39 4.73 -5.16 -4.40
CA LEU A 39 5.44 -5.79 -5.52
C LEU A 39 6.61 -6.64 -5.05
N VAL A 40 6.65 -7.86 -5.56
CA VAL A 40 7.74 -8.81 -5.43
C VAL A 40 8.17 -9.32 -6.80
N MET A 41 9.33 -9.97 -6.90
CA MET A 41 9.90 -10.39 -8.17
C MET A 41 9.73 -11.89 -8.42
N THR A 42 9.43 -12.25 -9.65
CA THR A 42 9.56 -13.62 -10.14
C THR A 42 11.00 -13.93 -10.51
N ARG A 43 11.32 -15.23 -10.71
CA ARG A 43 12.65 -15.70 -11.15
C ARG A 43 13.08 -15.09 -12.51
N ASP A 44 12.16 -14.85 -13.39
CA ASP A 44 12.38 -14.25 -14.71
C ASP A 44 12.21 -12.72 -14.72
N GLY A 45 12.17 -12.10 -13.54
CA GLY A 45 12.29 -10.65 -13.37
C GLY A 45 11.00 -9.87 -13.66
N VAL A 46 9.83 -10.48 -13.47
CA VAL A 46 8.54 -9.80 -13.59
C VAL A 46 8.04 -9.39 -12.20
N MET A 47 7.53 -8.17 -12.08
CA MET A 47 6.88 -7.69 -10.85
C MET A 47 5.45 -8.23 -10.75
N VAL A 48 5.16 -8.94 -9.69
CA VAL A 48 3.83 -9.47 -9.36
C VAL A 48 3.35 -8.90 -8.01
N ALA A 49 2.05 -8.79 -7.85
CA ALA A 49 1.48 -8.23 -6.62
C ALA A 49 1.32 -9.31 -5.55
N ARG A 50 2.15 -9.25 -4.50
CA ARG A 50 2.06 -10.01 -3.25
C ARG A 50 2.72 -9.23 -2.12
N HIS A 51 2.17 -9.32 -0.89
CA HIS A 51 2.73 -8.61 0.25
C HIS A 51 4.08 -9.20 0.70
N GLU A 52 4.22 -10.52 0.71
CA GLU A 52 5.48 -11.22 0.91
C GLU A 52 5.88 -11.96 -0.38
N ASN A 53 7.18 -12.22 -0.52
CA ASN A 53 7.68 -13.15 -1.54
C ASN A 53 7.39 -14.62 -1.18
N GLU A 54 7.15 -14.95 0.09
CA GLU A 54 6.62 -16.26 0.52
C GLU A 54 5.11 -16.32 0.25
N ILE A 55 4.67 -17.29 -0.57
CA ILE A 55 3.32 -17.36 -1.10
C ILE A 55 2.47 -18.55 -0.60
N GLY A 56 2.99 -19.33 0.35
CA GLY A 56 2.29 -20.51 0.87
C GLY A 56 0.97 -20.20 1.59
N GLY A 57 0.92 -19.06 2.30
CA GLY A 57 -0.26 -18.65 3.06
C GLY A 57 -1.31 -17.90 2.24
N THR A 58 -0.97 -17.39 1.05
CA THR A 58 -1.86 -16.54 0.24
C THR A 58 -2.16 -17.09 -1.15
N THR A 59 -1.72 -18.34 -1.42
CA THR A 59 -2.00 -19.07 -2.65
C THR A 59 -2.25 -20.56 -2.38
N ASP A 60 -2.63 -21.28 -3.42
CA ASP A 60 -2.82 -22.74 -3.38
C ASP A 60 -1.52 -23.53 -3.61
N VAL A 61 -0.33 -22.90 -3.60
CA VAL A 61 0.96 -23.54 -3.93
C VAL A 61 1.26 -24.76 -3.05
N ALA A 62 0.88 -24.75 -1.78
CA ALA A 62 1.09 -25.85 -0.86
C ALA A 62 0.31 -27.13 -1.21
N GLU A 63 -0.75 -27.01 -2.03
CA GLU A 63 -1.56 -28.12 -2.53
C GLU A 63 -1.12 -28.59 -3.92
N ARG A 64 -0.14 -27.91 -4.53
CA ARG A 64 0.36 -28.17 -5.87
C ARG A 64 1.53 -29.14 -5.80
N GLY A 65 1.27 -30.44 -6.02
CA GLY A 65 2.27 -31.50 -5.93
C GLY A 65 3.49 -31.28 -6.82
N GLU A 66 3.31 -30.65 -7.98
CA GLU A 66 4.37 -30.29 -8.93
C GLU A 66 5.39 -29.27 -8.37
N PHE A 67 5.06 -28.57 -7.30
CA PHE A 67 5.92 -27.58 -6.64
C PHE A 67 6.37 -27.98 -5.24
N ALA A 68 6.09 -29.20 -4.81
CA ALA A 68 6.37 -29.65 -3.45
C ALA A 68 7.87 -29.62 -3.11
N ASP A 69 8.74 -29.91 -4.07
CA ASP A 69 10.20 -29.93 -3.95
C ASP A 69 10.83 -28.51 -3.89
N ARG A 70 10.07 -27.45 -4.22
CA ARG A 70 10.53 -26.07 -4.15
C ARG A 70 10.38 -25.47 -2.76
N ARG A 71 9.72 -26.15 -1.83
CA ARG A 71 9.61 -25.68 -0.46
C ARG A 71 11.00 -25.62 0.18
N THR A 72 11.41 -24.43 0.60
CA THR A 72 12.76 -24.18 1.13
C THR A 72 12.75 -23.16 2.26
N THR A 73 13.91 -22.96 2.91
CA THR A 73 14.10 -21.90 3.92
C THR A 73 15.04 -20.84 3.35
N ARG A 74 14.63 -19.59 3.42
CA ARG A 74 15.41 -18.41 3.02
C ARG A 74 15.53 -17.42 4.17
N ILE A 75 16.58 -16.63 4.15
CA ILE A 75 16.70 -15.46 5.03
C ILE A 75 16.18 -14.25 4.26
N VAL A 76 15.02 -13.76 4.63
CA VAL A 76 14.40 -12.56 4.06
C VAL A 76 14.46 -11.47 5.12
N ASP A 77 15.10 -10.35 4.81
CA ASP A 77 15.31 -9.21 5.73
C ASP A 77 15.81 -9.64 7.13
N GLY A 78 16.79 -10.57 7.14
CA GLY A 78 17.38 -11.08 8.37
C GLY A 78 16.55 -12.13 9.11
N THR A 79 15.36 -12.49 8.62
CA THR A 79 14.47 -13.47 9.25
C THR A 79 14.43 -14.78 8.44
N ALA A 80 14.54 -15.92 9.12
CA ALA A 80 14.38 -17.23 8.48
C ALA A 80 12.92 -17.52 8.19
N VAL A 81 12.56 -17.63 6.92
CA VAL A 81 11.21 -17.94 6.43
C VAL A 81 11.25 -19.26 5.67
N THR A 82 10.29 -20.15 5.91
CA THR A 82 10.19 -21.45 5.24
C THR A 82 8.89 -21.55 4.46
N GLY A 83 8.99 -21.74 3.15
CA GLY A 83 7.83 -21.85 2.26
C GLY A 83 8.21 -21.89 0.80
N TRP A 84 7.37 -21.32 -0.05
CA TRP A 84 7.55 -21.19 -1.49
C TRP A 84 7.71 -19.72 -1.84
N PHE A 85 8.76 -19.37 -2.58
CA PHE A 85 9.13 -17.98 -2.82
C PHE A 85 8.95 -17.60 -4.29
N THR A 86 8.41 -16.42 -4.56
CA THR A 86 8.10 -15.94 -5.92
C THR A 86 9.30 -15.98 -6.85
N GLU A 87 10.51 -15.72 -6.34
CA GLU A 87 11.78 -15.76 -7.08
C GLU A 87 12.24 -17.17 -7.46
N ASP A 88 11.55 -18.22 -6.99
CA ASP A 88 11.79 -19.59 -7.42
C ASP A 88 10.87 -20.00 -8.59
N PHE A 89 9.91 -19.15 -8.96
CA PHE A 89 8.93 -19.40 -10.01
C PHE A 89 9.10 -18.44 -11.19
N ARG A 90 8.91 -18.94 -12.41
CA ARG A 90 8.68 -18.08 -13.56
C ARG A 90 7.25 -17.54 -13.52
N LEU A 91 7.01 -16.44 -14.23
CA LEU A 91 5.66 -15.88 -14.33
C LEU A 91 4.62 -16.91 -14.79
N GLU A 92 4.95 -17.69 -15.82
CA GLU A 92 4.06 -18.73 -16.36
C GLU A 92 3.62 -19.76 -15.30
N GLU A 93 4.52 -20.10 -14.38
CA GLU A 93 4.23 -21.03 -13.28
C GLU A 93 3.35 -20.33 -12.21
N LEU A 94 3.67 -19.10 -11.82
CA LEU A 94 2.85 -18.33 -10.87
C LEU A 94 1.42 -18.11 -11.38
N LYS A 95 1.24 -17.96 -12.70
CA LYS A 95 -0.08 -17.82 -13.32
C LYS A 95 -0.94 -19.10 -13.25
N THR A 96 -0.34 -20.24 -12.92
CA THR A 96 -1.11 -21.48 -12.64
C THR A 96 -1.67 -21.51 -11.23
N LEU A 97 -1.11 -20.73 -10.30
CA LEU A 97 -1.54 -20.65 -8.92
C LEU A 97 -2.79 -19.78 -8.76
N ARG A 98 -3.49 -19.98 -7.65
CA ARG A 98 -4.70 -19.21 -7.30
C ARG A 98 -4.55 -18.58 -5.93
N ALA A 99 -4.99 -17.32 -5.85
CA ALA A 99 -4.99 -16.55 -4.61
C ALA A 99 -5.97 -17.13 -3.58
N ARG A 100 -5.63 -16.93 -2.31
CA ARG A 100 -6.43 -17.27 -1.13
C ARG A 100 -6.49 -16.10 -0.16
N GLU A 101 -7.57 -16.08 0.63
CA GLU A 101 -7.71 -15.13 1.73
C GLU A 101 -6.60 -15.38 2.78
N ARG A 102 -5.94 -14.29 3.18
CA ARG A 102 -4.84 -14.32 4.16
C ARG A 102 -5.31 -14.64 5.58
N ILE A 103 -6.47 -14.12 5.98
CA ILE A 103 -7.02 -14.18 7.33
C ILE A 103 -8.44 -14.74 7.31
N PRO A 104 -8.61 -16.00 6.87
CA PRO A 104 -9.94 -16.61 6.63
C PRO A 104 -10.82 -16.67 7.88
N GLU A 105 -10.23 -16.74 9.07
CA GLU A 105 -10.94 -16.69 10.36
C GLU A 105 -11.57 -15.31 10.65
N VAL A 106 -10.98 -14.22 10.11
CA VAL A 106 -11.47 -12.85 10.25
C VAL A 106 -12.36 -12.47 9.07
N ARG A 107 -12.04 -13.00 7.87
CA ARG A 107 -12.72 -12.67 6.58
C ARG A 107 -13.30 -13.91 5.90
N PRO A 108 -14.17 -14.68 6.57
CA PRO A 108 -14.68 -15.94 6.01
C PRO A 108 -15.47 -15.76 4.72
N ALA A 109 -16.05 -14.57 4.47
CA ALA A 109 -16.76 -14.30 3.23
C ALA A 109 -15.85 -14.26 2.00
N ASN A 110 -14.59 -13.84 2.16
CA ASN A 110 -13.62 -13.74 1.07
C ASN A 110 -13.19 -15.11 0.57
N THR A 111 -13.20 -16.14 1.43
CA THR A 111 -12.79 -17.52 1.07
C THR A 111 -13.65 -18.14 -0.04
N ARG A 112 -14.82 -17.56 -0.33
CA ARG A 112 -15.66 -17.97 -1.48
C ARG A 112 -14.98 -17.71 -2.83
N LEU A 113 -13.97 -16.85 -2.85
CA LEU A 113 -13.19 -16.52 -4.03
C LEU A 113 -11.85 -17.27 -4.09
N ASP A 114 -11.51 -18.03 -3.05
CA ASP A 114 -10.29 -18.83 -3.00
C ASP A 114 -10.26 -19.83 -4.15
N GLY A 115 -9.08 -19.98 -4.75
CA GLY A 115 -8.90 -20.89 -5.88
C GLY A 115 -9.46 -20.39 -7.22
N GLY A 116 -10.14 -19.22 -7.25
CA GLY A 116 -10.73 -18.66 -8.47
C GLY A 116 -9.92 -17.51 -9.10
N LEU A 117 -9.00 -16.88 -8.37
CA LEU A 117 -8.35 -15.64 -8.76
C LEU A 117 -6.84 -15.84 -8.97
N GLU A 118 -6.29 -15.23 -10.03
CA GLU A 118 -4.87 -15.30 -10.35
C GLU A 118 -4.05 -14.26 -9.59
N ILE A 119 -2.71 -14.48 -9.54
CA ILE A 119 -1.73 -13.50 -9.09
C ILE A 119 -1.50 -12.51 -10.24
N PRO A 120 -1.81 -11.20 -10.09
CA PRO A 120 -1.59 -10.24 -11.16
C PRO A 120 -0.16 -9.73 -11.21
N THR A 121 0.29 -9.37 -12.40
CA THR A 121 1.48 -8.54 -12.62
C THR A 121 1.15 -7.06 -12.40
N LEU A 122 2.17 -6.23 -12.19
CA LEU A 122 2.01 -4.77 -12.17
C LEU A 122 1.36 -4.28 -13.49
N GLU A 123 1.79 -4.78 -14.65
CA GLU A 123 1.24 -4.37 -15.94
C GLU A 123 -0.26 -4.68 -16.08
N GLU A 124 -0.72 -5.83 -15.58
CA GLU A 124 -2.15 -6.18 -15.56
C GLU A 124 -2.96 -5.24 -14.65
N ILE A 125 -2.40 -4.83 -13.50
CA ILE A 125 -3.03 -3.85 -12.61
C ILE A 125 -3.12 -2.48 -13.29
N LEU A 126 -2.05 -2.01 -13.92
CA LEU A 126 -2.03 -0.73 -14.64
C LEU A 126 -3.00 -0.74 -15.84
N ALA A 127 -3.13 -1.87 -16.54
CA ALA A 127 -4.11 -2.05 -17.61
C ALA A 127 -5.55 -2.00 -17.08
N LEU A 128 -5.82 -2.62 -15.92
CA LEU A 128 -7.12 -2.57 -15.25
C LEU A 128 -7.50 -1.12 -14.89
N VAL A 129 -6.58 -0.37 -14.26
CA VAL A 129 -6.78 1.03 -13.88
C VAL A 129 -7.11 1.87 -15.10
N ARG A 130 -6.31 1.79 -16.16
CA ARG A 130 -6.55 2.53 -17.41
C ARG A 130 -7.89 2.17 -18.05
N GLY A 131 -8.24 0.89 -18.08
CA GLY A 131 -9.55 0.44 -18.59
C GLY A 131 -10.72 0.98 -17.79
N ALA A 132 -10.58 1.06 -16.45
CA ALA A 132 -11.58 1.65 -15.57
C ALA A 132 -11.72 3.16 -15.79
N GLU A 133 -10.61 3.88 -15.92
CA GLU A 133 -10.62 5.32 -16.23
C GLU A 133 -11.33 5.62 -17.54
N GLU A 134 -11.04 4.87 -18.60
CA GLU A 134 -11.70 5.11 -19.90
C GLU A 134 -13.21 4.84 -19.82
N ARG A 135 -13.63 3.76 -19.15
CA ARG A 135 -15.08 3.51 -18.91
C ARG A 135 -15.73 4.66 -18.15
N ARG A 136 -15.10 5.18 -17.10
CA ARG A 136 -15.60 6.33 -16.31
C ARG A 136 -15.69 7.59 -17.16
N ARG A 137 -14.70 7.87 -18.02
CA ARG A 137 -14.69 9.02 -18.93
C ARG A 137 -15.78 8.93 -19.99
N VAL A 138 -15.96 7.75 -20.61
CA VAL A 138 -17.01 7.52 -21.60
C VAL A 138 -18.38 7.75 -20.96
N ARG A 139 -18.64 7.14 -19.79
CA ARG A 139 -19.89 7.30 -19.07
C ARG A 139 -20.17 8.76 -18.68
N ALA A 140 -19.16 9.49 -18.22
CA ALA A 140 -19.33 10.90 -17.89
C ALA A 140 -19.72 11.74 -19.12
N ARG A 141 -19.11 11.49 -20.30
CA ARG A 141 -19.48 12.15 -21.56
C ARG A 141 -20.93 11.84 -21.98
N GLU A 142 -21.32 10.56 -21.94
CA GLU A 142 -22.68 10.13 -22.29
C GLU A 142 -23.76 10.77 -21.42
N LEU A 143 -23.45 10.98 -20.14
CA LEU A 143 -24.36 11.56 -19.16
C LEU A 143 -24.24 13.09 -19.04
N GLY A 144 -23.34 13.74 -19.78
CA GLY A 144 -23.10 15.19 -19.66
C GLY A 144 -22.52 15.60 -18.29
N LEU A 145 -21.83 14.69 -17.59
CA LEU A 145 -21.23 14.93 -16.28
C LEU A 145 -19.79 15.48 -16.42
N PRO A 146 -19.26 16.15 -15.39
CA PRO A 146 -17.85 16.51 -15.32
C PRO A 146 -16.95 15.28 -15.49
N GLN A 147 -15.77 15.49 -16.09
CA GLN A 147 -14.82 14.39 -16.22
C GLN A 147 -14.35 13.95 -14.81
N PRO A 148 -14.33 12.62 -14.55
CA PRO A 148 -13.89 12.11 -13.26
C PRO A 148 -12.38 12.34 -13.09
N GLU A 149 -11.97 12.50 -11.84
CA GLU A 149 -10.55 12.51 -11.49
C GLU A 149 -9.89 11.16 -11.87
N PRO A 150 -8.66 11.16 -12.38
CA PRO A 150 -7.93 9.94 -12.68
C PRO A 150 -7.71 9.09 -11.43
N ILE A 151 -7.67 7.78 -11.63
CA ILE A 151 -7.33 6.82 -10.57
C ILE A 151 -5.81 6.72 -10.47
N GLY A 152 -5.27 6.83 -9.27
CA GLY A 152 -3.84 6.69 -9.04
C GLY A 152 -3.42 5.26 -8.70
N VAL A 153 -2.11 5.02 -8.72
CA VAL A 153 -1.48 3.80 -8.25
C VAL A 153 -0.47 4.11 -7.15
N TYR A 154 -0.31 3.18 -6.20
CA TYR A 154 0.51 3.43 -5.02
C TYR A 154 1.43 2.22 -4.73
N PRO A 155 2.30 1.79 -5.70
CA PRO A 155 3.09 0.58 -5.57
C PRO A 155 4.13 0.66 -4.44
N GLU A 156 4.24 -0.44 -3.67
CA GLU A 156 5.32 -0.69 -2.73
C GLU A 156 6.36 -1.64 -3.33
N THR A 157 7.63 -1.32 -3.18
CA THR A 157 8.71 -2.27 -3.41
C THR A 157 8.96 -3.08 -2.13
N LYS A 158 8.59 -4.37 -2.13
CA LYS A 158 8.82 -5.28 -1.00
C LYS A 158 10.23 -5.85 -1.04
N HIS A 159 10.90 -5.86 0.12
CA HIS A 159 12.22 -6.48 0.27
C HIS A 159 13.25 -6.05 -0.81
N PRO A 160 13.38 -4.74 -1.17
CA PRO A 160 14.20 -4.35 -2.32
C PRO A 160 15.67 -4.72 -2.17
N SER A 161 16.27 -4.61 -0.98
CA SER A 161 17.66 -5.05 -0.73
C SER A 161 17.83 -6.56 -0.91
N TYR A 162 16.85 -7.36 -0.48
CA TYR A 162 16.86 -8.80 -0.67
C TYR A 162 16.83 -9.16 -2.18
N PHE A 163 15.91 -8.58 -2.94
CA PHE A 163 15.82 -8.82 -4.39
C PHE A 163 17.04 -8.30 -5.13
N ALA A 164 17.59 -7.16 -4.75
CA ALA A 164 18.82 -6.62 -5.35
C ALA A 164 20.01 -7.59 -5.17
N ALA A 165 20.13 -8.22 -3.99
CA ALA A 165 21.18 -9.24 -3.71
C ALA A 165 21.02 -10.50 -4.59
N LEU A 166 19.81 -10.78 -5.08
CA LEU A 166 19.54 -11.87 -6.04
C LEU A 166 19.69 -11.46 -7.52
N GLY A 167 20.11 -10.21 -7.80
CA GLY A 167 20.16 -9.68 -9.17
C GLY A 167 18.78 -9.32 -9.76
N LEU A 168 17.77 -9.18 -8.90
CA LEU A 168 16.39 -8.86 -9.24
C LEU A 168 16.01 -7.44 -8.76
N ALA A 169 16.91 -6.46 -8.87
CA ALA A 169 16.64 -5.07 -8.51
C ALA A 169 15.37 -4.54 -9.19
N MET A 170 14.56 -3.80 -8.44
CA MET A 170 13.19 -3.42 -8.82
C MET A 170 13.10 -1.99 -9.37
N GLU A 171 13.98 -1.09 -8.96
CA GLU A 171 13.84 0.36 -9.09
C GLU A 171 13.67 0.82 -10.54
N GLU A 172 14.64 0.49 -11.41
CA GLU A 172 14.59 0.87 -12.82
C GLU A 172 13.40 0.25 -13.54
N ARG A 173 13.14 -1.05 -13.29
CA ARG A 173 12.01 -1.78 -13.89
C ARG A 173 10.66 -1.19 -13.49
N LEU A 174 10.51 -0.77 -12.22
CA LEU A 174 9.30 -0.13 -11.74
C LEU A 174 9.07 1.21 -12.43
N VAL A 175 10.09 2.07 -12.46
CA VAL A 175 10.00 3.38 -13.10
C VAL A 175 9.71 3.24 -14.60
N GLU A 176 10.44 2.40 -15.33
CA GLU A 176 10.20 2.15 -16.76
C GLU A 176 8.79 1.64 -17.04
N THR A 177 8.28 0.73 -16.19
CA THR A 177 6.93 0.19 -16.35
C THR A 177 5.87 1.28 -16.13
N LEU A 178 6.01 2.09 -15.09
CA LEU A 178 5.10 3.21 -14.82
C LEU A 178 5.13 4.24 -15.94
N GLU A 179 6.31 4.59 -16.44
CA GLU A 179 6.47 5.56 -17.54
C GLU A 179 5.84 5.07 -18.85
N ARG A 180 5.97 3.78 -19.19
CA ARG A 180 5.29 3.18 -20.35
C ARG A 180 3.76 3.28 -20.25
N HIS A 181 3.22 3.28 -19.02
CA HIS A 181 1.80 3.42 -18.74
C HIS A 181 1.35 4.88 -18.51
N GLY A 182 2.26 5.86 -18.71
CA GLY A 182 1.93 7.28 -18.66
C GLY A 182 2.06 7.95 -17.29
N TYR A 183 2.53 7.25 -16.25
CA TYR A 183 2.81 7.83 -14.95
C TYR A 183 4.19 8.49 -14.97
N ARG A 184 4.24 9.83 -15.04
CA ARG A 184 5.47 10.62 -15.15
C ARG A 184 5.37 11.93 -14.39
N GLY A 185 6.53 12.41 -13.90
CA GLY A 185 6.65 13.73 -13.27
C GLY A 185 5.88 13.85 -11.96
N ARG A 186 6.00 15.00 -11.33
CA ARG A 186 5.41 15.28 -9.99
C ARG A 186 3.89 15.21 -9.94
N GLU A 187 3.22 15.48 -11.07
CA GLU A 187 1.77 15.44 -11.22
C GLU A 187 1.27 14.03 -11.66
N GLY A 188 2.21 13.10 -11.89
CA GLY A 188 1.86 11.71 -12.16
C GLY A 188 1.07 11.13 -10.99
N ARG A 189 -0.08 10.52 -11.30
CA ARG A 189 -0.96 9.94 -10.27
C ARG A 189 -0.40 8.57 -9.79
N ALA A 190 0.88 8.59 -9.39
CA ALA A 190 1.55 7.45 -8.77
C ALA A 190 2.37 7.92 -7.57
N PHE A 191 2.28 7.18 -6.46
CA PHE A 191 3.17 7.30 -5.32
C PHE A 191 3.98 6.02 -5.23
N LEU A 192 5.31 6.11 -5.08
CA LEU A 192 6.17 4.96 -4.88
C LEU A 192 6.56 4.87 -3.41
N GLN A 193 6.36 3.72 -2.78
CA GLN A 193 6.60 3.56 -1.36
C GLN A 193 7.57 2.42 -1.05
N SER A 194 8.28 2.57 0.06
CA SER A 194 9.18 1.54 0.59
C SER A 194 9.46 1.77 2.07
N PHE A 195 9.75 0.71 2.79
CA PHE A 195 10.30 0.77 4.14
C PHE A 195 11.79 1.09 4.14
N GLU A 196 12.51 0.76 3.06
CA GLU A 196 13.95 0.96 2.96
C GLU A 196 14.30 2.36 2.43
N THR A 197 15.14 3.08 3.18
CA THR A 197 15.54 4.45 2.85
C THR A 197 16.44 4.51 1.62
N GLY A 198 17.32 3.51 1.44
CA GLY A 198 18.24 3.40 0.31
C GLY A 198 17.51 3.19 -1.01
N ASN A 199 16.47 2.37 -1.01
CA ASN A 199 15.59 2.14 -2.15
C ASN A 199 14.92 3.45 -2.61
N LEU A 200 14.32 4.21 -1.68
CA LEU A 200 13.69 5.50 -2.01
C LEU A 200 14.71 6.53 -2.53
N LYS A 201 15.91 6.58 -1.94
CA LYS A 201 17.00 7.43 -2.42
C LYS A 201 17.50 7.01 -3.81
N ALA A 202 17.45 5.74 -4.18
CA ALA A 202 17.72 5.28 -5.53
C ALA A 202 16.59 5.71 -6.48
N LEU A 203 15.33 5.48 -6.12
CA LEU A 203 14.16 5.91 -6.89
C LEU A 203 14.12 7.44 -7.12
N SER A 204 14.51 8.27 -6.13
CA SER A 204 14.53 9.73 -6.27
C SER A 204 15.48 10.25 -7.35
N ARG A 205 16.44 9.43 -7.79
CA ARG A 205 17.36 9.75 -8.90
C ARG A 205 16.82 9.30 -10.26
N LEU A 206 15.85 8.40 -10.27
CA LEU A 206 15.28 7.79 -11.48
C LEU A 206 13.98 8.47 -11.92
N THR A 207 13.23 9.05 -10.98
CA THR A 207 11.90 9.61 -11.27
C THR A 207 11.61 10.87 -10.44
N GLU A 208 10.73 11.72 -10.97
CA GLU A 208 10.11 12.82 -10.21
C GLU A 208 8.76 12.46 -9.59
N LEU A 209 8.30 11.21 -9.75
CA LEU A 209 7.08 10.73 -9.09
C LEU A 209 7.19 10.89 -7.56
N PRO A 210 6.10 11.24 -6.88
CA PRO A 210 6.07 11.33 -5.41
C PRO A 210 6.53 10.05 -4.73
N LEU A 211 7.48 10.16 -3.80
CA LEU A 211 7.99 9.05 -3.01
C LEU A 211 7.46 9.12 -1.57
N VAL A 212 7.31 7.97 -0.95
CA VAL A 212 6.73 7.81 0.40
C VAL A 212 7.61 6.90 1.25
N GLN A 213 8.14 7.44 2.34
CA GLN A 213 8.85 6.64 3.33
C GLN A 213 7.85 5.96 4.26
N LEU A 214 7.78 4.64 4.20
CA LEU A 214 7.00 3.85 5.15
C LEU A 214 7.73 3.76 6.49
N ILE A 215 6.96 3.86 7.58
CA ILE A 215 7.47 3.91 8.96
C ILE A 215 6.71 2.90 9.82
N GLU A 216 7.43 1.88 10.31
CA GLU A 216 6.90 0.96 11.32
C GLU A 216 6.83 1.60 12.71
N ALA A 217 5.97 1.06 13.58
CA ALA A 217 5.87 1.49 14.98
C ALA A 217 7.14 1.24 15.81
N SER A 218 7.97 0.29 15.39
CA SER A 218 9.22 -0.10 16.04
C SER A 218 10.16 -0.78 15.05
N GLY A 219 11.40 -1.03 15.45
CA GLY A 219 12.39 -1.70 14.61
C GLY A 219 13.24 -0.74 13.79
N THR A 220 13.87 -1.27 12.74
CA THR A 220 14.86 -0.58 11.90
C THR A 220 14.61 -0.93 10.43
N PRO A 221 14.68 0.03 9.49
CA PRO A 221 14.71 -0.29 8.06
C PRO A 221 15.81 -1.29 7.74
N TYR A 222 15.49 -2.31 6.93
CA TYR A 222 16.43 -3.42 6.71
C TYR A 222 17.73 -2.98 6.05
N ASP A 223 17.67 -2.06 5.10
CA ASP A 223 18.86 -1.48 4.45
C ASP A 223 19.79 -0.76 5.44
N LEU A 224 19.25 -0.08 6.44
CA LEU A 224 20.04 0.54 7.51
C LEU A 224 20.69 -0.52 8.39
N LEU A 225 19.94 -1.56 8.77
CA LEU A 225 20.47 -2.68 9.53
C LEU A 225 21.63 -3.37 8.78
N GLN A 226 21.44 -3.63 7.48
CA GLN A 226 22.43 -4.28 6.61
C GLN A 226 23.70 -3.43 6.45
N SER A 227 23.56 -2.10 6.35
CA SER A 227 24.71 -1.18 6.25
C SER A 227 25.42 -0.89 7.57
N GLY A 228 24.89 -1.39 8.70
CA GLY A 228 25.41 -1.10 10.04
C GLY A 228 25.00 0.28 10.59
N ASP A 229 24.11 0.98 9.93
CA ASP A 229 23.46 2.18 10.46
C ASP A 229 22.52 1.79 11.61
N ARG A 230 22.65 2.45 12.76
CA ARG A 230 21.91 2.10 13.97
C ARG A 230 20.57 2.83 14.11
N ARG A 231 20.20 3.65 13.14
CA ARG A 231 18.92 4.39 13.18
C ARG A 231 17.74 3.46 13.09
N THR A 232 16.79 3.71 13.95
CA THR A 232 15.50 3.01 14.01
C THR A 232 14.40 3.82 13.32
N TYR A 233 13.21 3.25 13.15
CA TYR A 233 12.04 4.01 12.69
C TYR A 233 11.71 5.17 13.64
N ALA A 234 11.96 5.06 14.95
CA ALA A 234 11.79 6.15 15.89
C ALA A 234 12.73 7.33 15.61
N ASP A 235 13.95 7.07 15.14
CA ASP A 235 14.89 8.13 14.74
C ASP A 235 14.43 8.85 13.47
N LEU A 236 13.79 8.14 12.55
CA LEU A 236 13.27 8.70 11.30
C LEU A 236 12.09 9.67 11.51
N VAL A 237 11.33 9.53 12.59
CA VAL A 237 10.21 10.44 12.92
C VAL A 237 10.60 11.57 13.87
N THR A 238 11.90 11.73 14.20
CA THR A 238 12.39 12.94 14.89
C THR A 238 12.39 14.13 13.91
N PRO A 239 12.39 15.39 14.39
CA PRO A 239 12.48 16.56 13.50
C PRO A 239 13.60 16.47 12.49
N LYS A 240 14.80 16.03 12.93
CA LYS A 240 15.95 15.83 12.01
C LYS A 240 15.70 14.69 11.01
N GLY A 241 15.11 13.57 11.43
CA GLY A 241 14.78 12.46 10.55
C GLY A 241 13.75 12.87 9.48
N LEU A 242 12.75 13.66 9.86
CA LEU A 242 11.75 14.19 8.92
C LEU A 242 12.36 15.17 7.91
N GLU A 243 13.30 16.05 8.33
CA GLU A 243 14.05 16.90 7.42
C GLU A 243 14.86 16.07 6.40
N GLU A 244 15.50 14.98 6.85
CA GLU A 244 16.23 14.08 5.93
C GLU A 244 15.26 13.39 4.94
N ILE A 245 14.10 12.91 5.39
CA ILE A 245 13.07 12.31 4.52
C ILE A 245 12.58 13.33 3.50
N ALA A 246 12.32 14.57 3.88
CA ALA A 246 11.88 15.62 2.97
C ALA A 246 12.88 15.90 1.85
N GLY A 247 14.15 15.51 2.01
CA GLY A 247 15.19 15.61 0.98
C GLY A 247 15.04 14.62 -0.18
N TYR A 248 14.27 13.52 -0.02
CA TYR A 248 14.07 12.51 -1.07
C TYR A 248 12.63 12.02 -1.24
N ALA A 249 11.74 12.26 -0.28
CA ALA A 249 10.34 11.87 -0.34
C ALA A 249 9.41 13.07 -0.13
N SER A 250 8.17 12.94 -0.59
CA SER A 250 7.12 13.96 -0.45
C SER A 250 6.14 13.65 0.67
N SER A 251 6.21 12.43 1.20
CA SER A 251 5.25 11.93 2.19
C SER A 251 5.88 10.88 3.08
N ILE A 252 5.29 10.66 4.25
CA ILE A 252 5.51 9.45 5.05
C ILE A 252 4.24 8.62 5.11
N GLY A 253 4.40 7.28 5.17
CA GLY A 253 3.35 6.31 5.47
C GLY A 253 3.60 5.66 6.84
N PRO A 254 3.19 6.27 7.94
CA PRO A 254 3.47 5.73 9.27
C PRO A 254 2.44 4.70 9.71
N ALA A 255 2.85 3.73 10.52
CA ALA A 255 1.91 2.94 11.31
C ALA A 255 0.97 3.88 12.07
N LYS A 256 -0.34 3.64 12.02
CA LYS A 256 -1.34 4.55 12.58
C LYS A 256 -1.15 4.86 14.08
N SER A 257 -0.54 3.93 14.84
CA SER A 257 -0.19 4.12 16.25
C SER A 257 0.84 5.23 16.50
N LEU A 258 1.63 5.61 15.52
CA LEU A 258 2.56 6.75 15.61
C LEU A 258 1.83 8.09 15.49
N VAL A 259 0.65 8.12 14.88
CA VAL A 259 -0.20 9.31 14.75
C VAL A 259 -1.15 9.44 15.93
N ILE A 260 -1.94 8.41 16.21
CA ILE A 260 -2.81 8.34 17.39
C ILE A 260 -2.59 6.98 18.06
N PRO A 261 -1.86 6.95 19.18
CA PRO A 261 -1.65 5.72 19.93
C PRO A 261 -2.93 5.25 20.63
N ARG A 262 -2.92 4.01 21.11
CA ARG A 262 -3.99 3.43 21.93
C ARG A 262 -3.50 3.22 23.37
N ASP A 263 -4.40 3.37 24.33
CA ASP A 263 -4.14 3.04 25.73
C ASP A 263 -4.21 1.52 25.99
N GLY A 264 -3.99 1.11 27.25
CA GLY A 264 -4.03 -0.29 27.66
C GLY A 264 -5.42 -0.96 27.52
N GLU A 265 -6.49 -0.18 27.32
CA GLU A 265 -7.86 -0.67 27.07
C GLU A 265 -8.23 -0.57 25.59
N GLY A 266 -7.27 -0.25 24.71
CA GLY A 266 -7.45 -0.18 23.25
C GLY A 266 -8.15 1.09 22.76
N ARG A 267 -8.37 2.11 23.60
CA ARG A 267 -9.00 3.38 23.21
C ARG A 267 -7.98 4.33 22.58
N LEU A 268 -8.42 5.14 21.62
CA LEU A 268 -7.57 6.19 21.06
C LEU A 268 -7.16 7.21 22.13
N MET A 269 -5.87 7.53 22.14
CA MET A 269 -5.30 8.60 22.95
C MET A 269 -5.33 9.94 22.18
N ARG A 270 -4.69 10.97 22.71
CA ARG A 270 -4.49 12.23 21.97
C ARG A 270 -3.51 12.01 20.81
N PRO A 271 -3.71 12.68 19.67
CA PRO A 271 -2.74 12.66 18.58
C PRO A 271 -1.35 13.11 19.07
N THR A 272 -0.32 12.49 18.50
CA THR A 272 1.08 12.94 18.67
C THR A 272 1.35 14.21 17.85
N SER A 273 2.53 14.78 17.96
CA SER A 273 2.94 15.93 17.13
C SER A 273 3.30 15.53 15.68
N LEU A 274 3.39 14.24 15.36
CA LEU A 274 3.97 13.74 14.10
C LEU A 274 3.38 14.39 12.84
N VAL A 275 2.05 14.57 12.78
CA VAL A 275 1.42 15.22 11.61
C VAL A 275 1.85 16.67 11.47
N ALA A 276 1.88 17.43 12.58
CA ALA A 276 2.31 18.82 12.58
C ALA A 276 3.80 18.95 12.23
N ASP A 277 4.65 18.07 12.78
CA ASP A 277 6.09 18.05 12.52
C ASP A 277 6.39 17.72 11.03
N CYS A 278 5.65 16.77 10.44
CA CYS A 278 5.73 16.47 9.01
C CYS A 278 5.32 17.68 8.15
N HIS A 279 4.20 18.32 8.47
CA HIS A 279 3.73 19.50 7.73
C HIS A 279 4.72 20.67 7.80
N ALA A 280 5.41 20.84 8.94
CA ALA A 280 6.41 21.88 9.12
C ALA A 280 7.60 21.78 8.13
N VAL A 281 7.92 20.54 7.70
CA VAL A 281 8.97 20.26 6.70
C VAL A 281 8.41 19.95 5.30
N GLY A 282 7.10 20.13 5.08
CA GLY A 282 6.44 19.94 3.78
C GLY A 282 6.08 18.50 3.43
N LEU A 283 6.21 17.55 4.35
CA LEU A 283 5.81 16.17 4.16
C LEU A 283 4.30 15.98 4.38
N LYS A 284 3.67 15.14 3.54
CA LYS A 284 2.31 14.63 3.76
C LYS A 284 2.34 13.36 4.61
N VAL A 285 1.21 13.04 5.23
CA VAL A 285 1.09 11.88 6.13
C VAL A 285 -0.06 10.98 5.69
N HIS A 286 0.27 9.72 5.34
CA HIS A 286 -0.67 8.69 4.88
C HIS A 286 -0.56 7.45 5.78
N PRO A 287 -1.20 7.41 6.96
CA PRO A 287 -1.07 6.28 7.89
C PRO A 287 -1.77 5.01 7.39
N TRP A 288 -1.27 3.86 7.82
CA TRP A 288 -1.76 2.52 7.52
C TRP A 288 -1.94 1.66 8.77
N THR A 289 -2.78 0.66 8.81
CA THR A 289 -3.87 0.34 7.89
C THR A 289 -5.18 0.39 8.65
N PHE A 290 -6.18 1.02 8.06
CA PHE A 290 -7.52 1.13 8.62
C PHE A 290 -8.38 -0.04 8.13
N ARG A 291 -9.04 -0.74 9.06
CA ARG A 291 -9.81 -1.97 8.82
C ARG A 291 -11.10 -1.94 9.61
N ALA A 292 -12.17 -2.49 9.02
CA ALA A 292 -13.50 -2.47 9.64
C ALA A 292 -13.77 -3.65 10.59
N GLU A 293 -12.93 -4.67 10.57
CA GLU A 293 -13.12 -5.85 11.42
C GLU A 293 -12.78 -5.52 12.89
N GLU A 294 -13.62 -5.99 13.80
CA GLU A 294 -13.57 -5.68 15.25
C GLU A 294 -12.17 -5.87 15.87
N ALA A 295 -11.45 -6.91 15.43
CA ALA A 295 -10.10 -7.21 15.90
C ALA A 295 -9.08 -6.10 15.65
N PHE A 296 -9.34 -5.19 14.70
CA PHE A 296 -8.43 -4.10 14.31
C PHE A 296 -8.89 -2.73 14.78
N LEU A 297 -10.12 -2.62 15.26
CA LEU A 297 -10.71 -1.33 15.66
C LEU A 297 -10.24 -0.89 17.05
N PRO A 298 -10.18 0.41 17.31
CA PRO A 298 -10.05 0.90 18.67
C PRO A 298 -11.33 0.64 19.47
N ALA A 299 -11.19 0.46 20.77
CA ALA A 299 -12.33 0.20 21.64
C ALA A 299 -13.37 1.34 21.56
N GLY A 300 -14.62 0.97 21.29
CA GLY A 300 -15.76 1.87 21.25
C GLY A 300 -15.94 2.67 19.95
N LEU A 301 -15.16 2.38 18.90
CA LEU A 301 -15.29 3.02 17.59
C LEU A 301 -15.47 1.97 16.49
N ASP A 302 -16.23 2.34 15.47
CA ASP A 302 -16.19 1.70 14.17
C ASP A 302 -15.12 2.35 13.25
N LEU A 303 -14.96 1.85 12.04
CA LEU A 303 -13.97 2.36 11.10
C LEU A 303 -14.21 3.84 10.73
N GLU A 304 -15.47 4.27 10.55
CA GLU A 304 -15.78 5.68 10.25
C GLU A 304 -15.43 6.59 11.44
N GLY A 305 -15.67 6.14 12.66
CA GLY A 305 -15.29 6.83 13.88
C GLY A 305 -13.77 6.95 14.03
N GLU A 306 -13.02 5.86 13.83
CA GLU A 306 -11.55 5.89 13.84
C GLU A 306 -11.02 6.86 12.76
N LEU A 307 -11.49 6.76 11.52
CA LEU A 307 -11.07 7.64 10.44
C LEU A 307 -11.35 9.12 10.73
N ARG A 308 -12.48 9.43 11.36
CA ARG A 308 -12.83 10.83 11.74
C ARG A 308 -11.80 11.43 12.68
N GLU A 309 -11.34 10.68 13.68
CA GLU A 309 -10.30 11.15 14.62
C GLU A 309 -8.97 11.42 13.89
N PHE A 310 -8.56 10.53 12.97
CA PHE A 310 -7.34 10.70 12.20
C PHE A 310 -7.42 11.86 11.19
N LEU A 311 -8.56 12.01 10.52
CA LEU A 311 -8.81 13.16 9.63
C LEU A 311 -8.79 14.47 10.40
N ALA A 312 -9.32 14.50 11.63
CA ALA A 312 -9.26 15.66 12.51
C ALA A 312 -7.83 15.97 12.99
N ALA A 313 -6.97 14.95 13.11
CA ALA A 313 -5.55 15.13 13.39
C ALA A 313 -4.77 15.73 12.18
N GLY A 314 -5.40 15.84 10.99
CA GLY A 314 -4.84 16.53 9.84
C GLY A 314 -4.07 15.65 8.86
N ILE A 315 -4.28 14.33 8.84
CA ILE A 315 -3.66 13.44 7.86
C ILE A 315 -4.08 13.81 6.43
N ASN A 316 -3.22 13.51 5.45
CA ASN A 316 -3.43 13.89 4.04
C ASN A 316 -4.00 12.75 3.18
N GLY A 317 -4.07 11.55 3.72
CA GLY A 317 -4.62 10.34 3.12
C GLY A 317 -4.49 9.17 4.08
N PHE A 318 -5.00 8.02 3.70
CA PHE A 318 -4.93 6.81 4.53
C PHE A 318 -5.13 5.54 3.71
N PHE A 319 -4.52 4.45 4.18
CA PHE A 319 -4.68 3.12 3.60
C PHE A 319 -5.83 2.39 4.30
N THR A 320 -6.76 1.84 3.52
CA THR A 320 -7.89 1.09 4.07
C THR A 320 -8.20 -0.17 3.25
N ASP A 321 -8.60 -1.23 3.95
CA ASP A 321 -9.07 -2.48 3.33
C ASP A 321 -10.53 -2.39 2.84
N GLN A 322 -11.29 -1.36 3.31
CA GLN A 322 -12.67 -1.08 2.94
C GLN A 322 -12.78 0.34 2.35
N ALA A 323 -12.51 0.44 1.04
CA ALA A 323 -12.44 1.72 0.35
C ALA A 323 -13.78 2.51 0.38
N ASP A 324 -14.93 1.82 0.29
CA ASP A 324 -16.27 2.44 0.37
C ASP A 324 -16.50 3.14 1.72
N ILE A 325 -16.09 2.52 2.83
CA ILE A 325 -16.19 3.13 4.16
C ILE A 325 -15.24 4.32 4.25
N GLY A 326 -14.01 4.17 3.73
CA GLY A 326 -13.02 5.25 3.68
C GLY A 326 -13.51 6.47 2.91
N VAL A 327 -14.12 6.26 1.74
CA VAL A 327 -14.68 7.33 0.90
C VAL A 327 -15.82 8.05 1.64
N ARG A 328 -16.77 7.30 2.26
CA ARG A 328 -17.85 7.91 3.03
C ARG A 328 -17.33 8.76 4.20
N ALA A 329 -16.38 8.23 4.97
CA ALA A 329 -15.79 8.94 6.12
C ALA A 329 -15.10 10.24 5.69
N ARG A 330 -14.28 10.19 4.62
CA ARG A 330 -13.61 11.36 4.04
C ARG A 330 -14.61 12.41 3.57
N ASP A 331 -15.62 12.01 2.80
CA ASP A 331 -16.60 12.93 2.21
C ASP A 331 -17.46 13.61 3.27
N ALA A 332 -17.90 12.86 4.30
CA ALA A 332 -18.62 13.41 5.44
C ALA A 332 -17.76 14.43 6.21
N PHE A 333 -16.47 14.12 6.46
CA PHE A 333 -15.56 15.03 7.12
C PHE A 333 -15.34 16.33 6.32
N THR A 334 -15.16 16.22 5.01
CA THR A 334 -14.88 17.37 4.14
C THR A 334 -16.11 18.30 4.04
N THR A 335 -17.32 17.74 3.92
CA THR A 335 -18.57 18.51 3.86
C THR A 335 -18.81 19.24 5.19
N GLY A 336 -18.70 18.56 6.32
CA GLY A 336 -18.88 19.17 7.64
C GLY A 336 -17.82 20.24 7.98
N SER A 337 -16.63 20.17 7.39
CA SER A 337 -15.60 21.20 7.54
C SER A 337 -15.93 22.46 6.71
N ARG A 338 -16.51 22.34 5.52
CA ARG A 338 -16.93 23.47 4.69
C ARG A 338 -18.07 24.26 5.34
N GLU A 339 -19.05 23.58 5.94
CA GLU A 339 -20.16 24.24 6.64
C GLU A 339 -19.73 25.03 7.89
N ARG A 340 -18.63 24.63 8.53
CA ARG A 340 -18.06 25.36 9.68
C ARG A 340 -17.30 26.63 9.31
N ILE A 341 -16.76 26.72 8.09
CA ILE A 341 -16.00 27.91 7.61
C ILE A 341 -16.95 28.97 7.07
N THR A 342 -18.18 28.60 6.66
CA THR A 342 -19.18 29.52 6.08
C THR A 342 -20.14 30.11 7.14
N LYS A 343 -20.01 29.74 8.39
CA LYS A 343 -20.70 30.32 9.55
C LYS A 343 -19.75 31.18 10.37
#